data_3219bd10d8d3e8df0adf394291ac2567
#
_entry.id   3219bd10d8d3e8df0adf394291ac2567
#
_cell.length_a   1.000
_cell.length_b   1.000
_cell.length_c   1.000
_cell.angle_alpha   90.00
_cell.angle_beta   90.00
_cell.angle_gamma   90.00
#
_symmetry.space_group_name_H-M   'P 1'
#
loop_
_entity.id
_entity.type
_entity.pdbx_description
1 polymer ?
#
loop_
_entity_poly.entity_id
_entity_poly.type
_entity_poly.pdbx_seq_one_letter_code
_entity_poly.pdbx_strand_id
1 'polypeptide(L)'
;MTLLSPCHELSALVWDLRQHLEVLVYRLEVQQLLLAASRTTHVARAIADVEETTALIASLEADLARAAAASAKLHDVEPLTTLESLAEVCDQEHGFSLKDHRTALVTLGSQVEELVR
;
A
#
# COMPACT_ATOMS: atom_id res chain seq x y z
N MET A 1 11.31 18.87 19.18
CA MET A 1 10.46 17.96 18.41
C MET A 1 11.29 17.33 17.30
N THR A 2 11.34 16.03 17.29
CA THR A 2 12.11 15.31 16.28
C THR A 2 11.27 15.14 15.03
N LEU A 3 11.72 15.73 13.94
CA LEU A 3 11.07 15.52 12.64
C LEU A 3 11.55 14.20 12.08
N LEU A 4 10.60 13.37 11.64
CA LEU A 4 10.93 12.12 10.97
C LEU A 4 11.59 12.43 9.63
N SER A 5 12.64 11.67 9.28
CA SER A 5 13.25 11.81 7.98
C SER A 5 12.26 11.37 6.90
N PRO A 6 12.36 11.91 5.66
CA PRO A 6 11.51 11.43 4.56
C PRO A 6 11.60 9.94 4.34
N CYS A 7 12.75 9.33 4.52
CA CYS A 7 12.91 7.87 4.39
C CYS A 7 12.14 7.12 5.47
N HIS A 8 12.15 7.62 6.71
CA HIS A 8 11.40 7.01 7.81
C HIS A 8 9.90 7.13 7.57
N GLU A 9 9.45 8.33 7.18
CA GLU A 9 8.04 8.56 6.86
C GLU A 9 7.58 7.68 5.70
N LEU A 10 8.39 7.58 4.64
CA LEU A 10 8.12 6.73 3.50
C LEU A 10 7.95 5.26 3.93
N SER A 11 8.85 4.76 4.75
CA SER A 11 8.81 3.39 5.26
C SER A 11 7.53 3.13 6.07
N ALA A 12 7.13 4.07 6.93
CA ALA A 12 5.92 3.95 7.74
C ALA A 12 4.67 3.92 6.86
N LEU A 13 4.60 4.78 5.85
CA LEU A 13 3.47 4.84 4.92
C LEU A 13 3.37 3.56 4.08
N VAL A 14 4.51 3.04 3.62
CA VAL A 14 4.53 1.78 2.86
C VAL A 14 4.06 0.63 3.74
N TRP A 15 4.43 0.60 5.01
CA TRP A 15 3.96 -0.38 5.98
C TRP A 15 2.43 -0.32 6.11
N ASP A 16 1.89 0.89 6.27
CA ASP A 16 0.44 1.09 6.37
C ASP A 16 -0.28 0.65 5.08
N LEU A 17 0.27 0.98 3.93
CA LEU A 17 -0.28 0.56 2.64
C LEU A 17 -0.33 -0.97 2.55
N ARG A 18 0.76 -1.63 2.94
CA ARG A 18 0.83 -3.09 2.96
C ARG A 18 -0.28 -3.69 3.83
N GLN A 19 -0.48 -3.14 5.03
CA GLN A 19 -1.52 -3.59 5.95
C GLN A 19 -2.91 -3.47 5.32
N HIS A 20 -3.19 -2.35 4.69
CA HIS A 20 -4.50 -2.12 4.07
C HIS A 20 -4.72 -2.99 2.83
N LEU A 21 -3.66 -3.31 2.09
CA LEU A 21 -3.77 -4.25 0.98
C LEU A 21 -4.07 -5.67 1.46
N GLU A 22 -3.50 -6.09 2.59
CA GLU A 22 -3.83 -7.37 3.21
C GLU A 22 -5.32 -7.42 3.61
N VAL A 23 -5.83 -6.34 4.17
CA VAL A 23 -7.25 -6.22 4.51
C VAL A 23 -8.11 -6.26 3.24
N LEU A 24 -7.67 -5.59 2.17
CA LEU A 24 -8.40 -5.59 0.90
C LEU A 24 -8.52 -7.00 0.32
N VAL A 25 -7.44 -7.76 0.32
CA VAL A 25 -7.44 -9.16 -0.14
C VAL A 25 -8.48 -9.97 0.65
N TYR A 26 -8.45 -9.84 1.97
CA TYR A 26 -9.42 -10.53 2.84
C TYR A 26 -10.87 -10.13 2.51
N ARG A 27 -11.13 -8.84 2.39
CA ARG A 27 -12.48 -8.33 2.12
C ARG A 27 -13.00 -8.73 0.75
N LEU A 28 -12.11 -8.79 -0.26
CA LEU A 28 -12.47 -9.29 -1.59
C LEU A 28 -12.79 -10.78 -1.56
N GLU A 29 -12.03 -11.57 -0.82
CA GLU A 29 -12.31 -12.99 -0.66
C GLU A 29 -13.66 -13.21 0.02
N VAL A 30 -13.97 -12.45 1.06
CA VAL A 30 -15.28 -12.51 1.75
C VAL A 30 -16.39 -12.19 0.77
N GLN A 31 -16.24 -11.13 -0.03
CA GLN A 31 -17.24 -10.74 -1.02
C GLN A 31 -17.50 -11.87 -2.02
N GLN A 32 -16.46 -12.51 -2.52
CA GLN A 32 -16.60 -13.62 -3.45
C GLN A 32 -17.29 -14.83 -2.83
N LEU A 33 -16.93 -15.16 -1.58
CA LEU A 33 -17.58 -16.27 -0.87
C LEU A 33 -19.06 -16.02 -0.64
N LEU A 34 -19.44 -14.79 -0.29
CA LEU A 34 -20.84 -14.42 -0.09
C LEU A 34 -21.63 -14.49 -1.38
N LEU A 35 -21.03 -14.04 -2.49
CA LEU A 35 -21.64 -14.13 -3.81
C LEU A 35 -21.83 -15.59 -4.23
N ALA A 36 -20.81 -16.42 -4.05
CA ALA A 36 -20.86 -17.84 -4.40
C ALA A 36 -21.91 -18.59 -3.56
N ALA A 37 -22.10 -18.20 -2.29
CA ALA A 37 -23.08 -18.80 -1.39
C ALA A 37 -24.47 -18.17 -1.53
N SER A 38 -24.66 -17.21 -2.44
CA SER A 38 -25.91 -16.47 -2.65
C SER A 38 -26.41 -15.77 -1.38
N ARG A 39 -25.51 -15.30 -0.55
CA ARG A 39 -25.82 -14.57 0.69
C ARG A 39 -26.05 -13.08 0.41
N THR A 40 -27.09 -12.77 -0.35
CA THR A 40 -27.38 -11.41 -0.82
C THR A 40 -27.55 -10.39 0.29
N THR A 41 -28.04 -10.81 1.47
CA THR A 41 -28.20 -9.93 2.62
C THR A 41 -26.87 -9.32 3.06
N HIS A 42 -25.78 -10.05 2.94
CA HIS A 42 -24.47 -9.62 3.39
C HIS A 42 -23.58 -9.04 2.28
N VAL A 43 -23.96 -9.24 1.01
CA VAL A 43 -23.16 -8.78 -0.13
C VAL A 43 -23.03 -7.25 -0.13
N ALA A 44 -24.11 -6.51 0.14
CA ALA A 44 -24.07 -5.06 0.15
C ALA A 44 -23.06 -4.52 1.18
N ARG A 45 -23.01 -5.15 2.36
CA ARG A 45 -22.04 -4.78 3.39
C ARG A 45 -20.62 -5.12 2.97
N ALA A 46 -20.43 -6.29 2.35
CA ALA A 46 -19.10 -6.69 1.87
C ALA A 46 -18.59 -5.73 0.81
N ILE A 47 -19.45 -5.28 -0.10
CA ILE A 47 -19.10 -4.28 -1.11
C ILE A 47 -18.71 -2.96 -0.43
N ALA A 48 -19.48 -2.51 0.55
CA ALA A 48 -19.17 -1.27 1.29
C ALA A 48 -17.82 -1.38 2.01
N ASP A 49 -17.49 -2.53 2.58
CA ASP A 49 -16.21 -2.76 3.24
C ASP A 49 -15.05 -2.68 2.24
N VAL A 50 -15.22 -3.22 1.04
CA VAL A 50 -14.21 -3.12 -0.03
C VAL A 50 -14.02 -1.67 -0.46
N GLU A 51 -15.11 -0.93 -0.65
CA GLU A 51 -15.07 0.49 -1.03
C GLU A 51 -14.36 1.34 0.02
N GLU A 52 -14.63 1.08 1.29
CA GLU A 52 -13.97 1.78 2.40
C GLU A 52 -12.46 1.54 2.38
N THR A 53 -12.05 0.29 2.22
CA THR A 53 -10.63 -0.06 2.17
C THR A 53 -9.95 0.55 0.94
N THR A 54 -10.61 0.54 -0.20
CA THR A 54 -10.09 1.13 -1.44
C THR A 54 -9.88 2.65 -1.28
N ALA A 55 -10.80 3.34 -0.61
CA ALA A 55 -10.66 4.77 -0.34
C ALA A 55 -9.48 5.06 0.59
N LEU A 56 -9.29 4.25 1.63
CA LEU A 56 -8.14 4.37 2.52
C LEU A 56 -6.81 4.15 1.78
N ILE A 57 -6.76 3.16 0.90
CA ILE A 57 -5.57 2.88 0.08
C ILE A 57 -5.26 4.07 -0.83
N ALA A 58 -6.27 4.65 -1.48
CA ALA A 58 -6.08 5.82 -2.34
C ALA A 58 -5.50 7.00 -1.55
N SER A 59 -5.97 7.22 -0.33
CA SER A 59 -5.44 8.27 0.55
C SER A 59 -3.98 8.00 0.92
N LEU A 60 -3.65 6.75 1.24
CA LEU A 60 -2.27 6.37 1.56
C LEU A 60 -1.34 6.49 0.34
N GLU A 61 -1.82 6.17 -0.85
CA GLU A 61 -1.05 6.33 -2.07
C GLU A 61 -0.71 7.80 -2.33
N ALA A 62 -1.66 8.72 -2.05
CA ALA A 62 -1.42 10.15 -2.18
C ALA A 62 -0.36 10.62 -1.16
N ASP A 63 -0.46 10.15 0.08
CA ASP A 63 0.53 10.47 1.12
C ASP A 63 1.90 9.90 0.76
N LEU A 64 1.93 8.69 0.23
CA LEU A 64 3.15 8.02 -0.19
C LEU A 64 3.83 8.78 -1.33
N ALA A 65 3.05 9.27 -2.31
CA ALA A 65 3.59 10.06 -3.41
C ALA A 65 4.26 11.34 -2.89
N ARG A 66 3.64 12.01 -1.91
CA ARG A 66 4.24 13.21 -1.29
C ARG A 66 5.53 12.88 -0.54
N ALA A 67 5.53 11.81 0.23
CA ALA A 67 6.71 11.38 0.98
C ALA A 67 7.84 10.96 0.04
N ALA A 68 7.51 10.27 -1.05
CA ALA A 68 8.48 9.86 -2.06
C ALA A 68 9.12 11.08 -2.74
N ALA A 69 8.32 12.09 -3.08
CA ALA A 69 8.81 13.32 -3.67
C ALA A 69 9.73 14.07 -2.69
N ALA A 70 9.37 14.13 -1.42
CA ALA A 70 10.20 14.76 -0.40
C ALA A 70 11.53 14.03 -0.20
N SER A 71 11.51 12.70 -0.19
CA SER A 71 12.72 11.88 -0.09
C SER A 71 13.63 12.07 -1.30
N ALA A 72 13.05 12.09 -2.50
CA ALA A 72 13.78 12.32 -3.74
C ALA A 72 14.46 13.68 -3.74
N LYS A 73 13.75 14.72 -3.29
CA LYS A 73 14.29 16.07 -3.21
C LYS A 73 15.45 16.15 -2.22
N LEU A 74 15.30 15.51 -1.06
CA LEU A 74 16.35 15.51 -0.03
C LEU A 74 17.63 14.84 -0.53
N HIS A 75 17.51 13.80 -1.33
CA HIS A 75 18.65 13.04 -1.85
C HIS A 75 19.06 13.45 -3.26
N ASP A 76 18.50 14.54 -3.79
CA ASP A 76 18.81 15.10 -5.12
C ASP A 76 18.65 14.07 -6.24
N VAL A 77 17.52 13.36 -6.22
CA VAL A 77 17.14 12.39 -7.27
C VAL A 77 15.82 12.82 -7.93
N GLU A 78 15.50 12.19 -9.05
CA GLU A 78 14.29 12.53 -9.80
C GLU A 78 13.01 12.30 -9.00
N PRO A 79 12.01 13.20 -9.07
CA PRO A 79 10.76 13.06 -8.32
C PRO A 79 9.96 11.81 -8.64
N LEU A 80 10.10 11.24 -9.84
CA LEU A 80 9.39 10.04 -10.27
C LEU A 80 10.19 8.76 -10.01
N THR A 81 11.07 8.81 -9.02
CA THR A 81 11.88 7.67 -8.62
C THR A 81 11.03 6.54 -8.05
N THR A 82 11.33 5.32 -8.43
CA THR A 82 10.64 4.14 -7.90
C THR A 82 11.02 3.87 -6.45
N LEU A 83 10.21 3.09 -5.76
CA LEU A 83 10.51 2.67 -4.39
C LEU A 83 11.86 1.97 -4.30
N GLU A 84 12.20 1.16 -5.32
CA GLU A 84 13.48 0.48 -5.40
C GLU A 84 14.66 1.47 -5.44
N SER A 85 14.55 2.51 -6.29
CA SER A 85 15.57 3.54 -6.38
C SER A 85 15.71 4.36 -5.11
N LEU A 86 14.59 4.66 -4.45
CA LEU A 86 14.60 5.38 -3.17
C LEU A 86 15.26 4.54 -2.08
N ALA A 87 15.06 3.22 -2.11
CA ALA A 87 15.69 2.32 -1.16
C ALA A 87 17.22 2.37 -1.23
N GLU A 88 17.77 2.62 -2.42
CA GLU A 88 19.21 2.73 -2.62
C GLU A 88 19.81 4.01 -2.03
N VAL A 89 19.03 5.09 -1.97
CA VAL A 89 19.53 6.38 -1.44
C VAL A 89 19.17 6.61 0.02
N CYS A 90 18.27 5.82 0.59
CA CYS A 90 17.97 5.84 2.01
C CYS A 90 19.08 5.13 2.80
N ASP A 91 19.11 5.32 4.12
CA ASP A 91 20.06 4.60 4.93
C ASP A 91 19.82 3.09 4.84
N GLN A 92 20.80 2.30 5.28
CA GLN A 92 20.77 0.84 5.13
C GLN A 92 19.53 0.21 5.73
N GLU A 93 19.11 0.66 6.91
CA GLU A 93 17.95 0.12 7.61
C GLU A 93 16.65 0.38 6.84
N HIS A 94 16.42 1.65 6.48
CA HIS A 94 15.20 2.04 5.76
C HIS A 94 15.20 1.50 4.33
N GLY A 95 16.36 1.46 3.68
CA GLY A 95 16.48 0.90 2.34
C GLY A 95 16.12 -0.57 2.30
N PHE A 96 16.59 -1.35 3.26
CA PHE A 96 16.25 -2.76 3.36
C PHE A 96 14.74 -2.95 3.60
N SER A 97 14.17 -2.18 4.52
CA SER A 97 12.74 -2.20 4.82
C SER A 97 11.90 -1.89 3.58
N LEU A 98 12.29 -0.86 2.81
CA LEU A 98 11.57 -0.47 1.59
C LEU A 98 11.60 -1.57 0.53
N LYS A 99 12.74 -2.26 0.37
CA LYS A 99 12.86 -3.38 -0.57
C LYS A 99 11.95 -4.55 -0.17
N ASP A 100 11.92 -4.87 1.12
CA ASP A 100 11.05 -5.92 1.65
C ASP A 100 9.58 -5.59 1.42
N HIS A 101 9.17 -4.35 1.70
CA HIS A 101 7.80 -3.91 1.46
C HIS A 101 7.44 -3.93 -0.02
N ARG A 102 8.37 -3.54 -0.90
CA ARG A 102 8.14 -3.60 -2.34
C ARG A 102 7.79 -5.02 -2.78
N THR A 103 8.53 -6.00 -2.32
CA THR A 103 8.27 -7.40 -2.63
C THR A 103 6.87 -7.81 -2.15
N ALA A 104 6.51 -7.45 -0.92
CA ALA A 104 5.20 -7.74 -0.36
C ALA A 104 4.08 -7.06 -1.14
N LEU A 105 4.27 -5.80 -1.54
CA LEU A 105 3.28 -5.05 -2.31
C LEU A 105 3.03 -5.65 -3.69
N VAL A 106 4.07 -6.12 -4.36
CA VAL A 106 3.93 -6.80 -5.67
C VAL A 106 3.09 -8.06 -5.52
N THR A 107 3.35 -8.86 -4.49
CA THR A 107 2.58 -10.08 -4.23
C THR A 107 1.11 -9.76 -3.93
N LEU A 108 0.86 -8.78 -3.06
CA LEU A 108 -0.49 -8.37 -2.70
C LEU A 108 -1.24 -7.79 -3.89
N GLY A 109 -0.56 -6.99 -4.72
CA GLY A 109 -1.15 -6.45 -5.94
C GLY A 109 -1.60 -7.54 -6.90
N SER A 110 -0.80 -8.58 -7.06
CA SER A 110 -1.16 -9.73 -7.89
C SER A 110 -2.37 -10.48 -7.34
N GLN A 111 -2.46 -10.64 -6.02
CA GLN A 111 -3.62 -11.27 -5.38
C GLN A 111 -4.90 -10.45 -5.60
N VAL A 112 -4.81 -9.14 -5.49
CA VAL A 112 -5.95 -8.25 -5.75
C VAL A 112 -6.40 -8.39 -7.21
N GLU A 113 -5.47 -8.38 -8.16
CA GLU A 113 -5.79 -8.53 -9.59
C GLU A 113 -6.52 -9.84 -9.86
N GLU A 114 -6.10 -10.93 -9.27
CA GLU A 114 -6.79 -12.23 -9.43
C GLU A 114 -8.21 -12.19 -8.88
N LEU A 115 -8.40 -11.52 -7.75
CA LEU A 115 -9.70 -11.48 -7.08
C LEU A 115 -10.72 -10.58 -7.79
N VAL A 116 -10.27 -9.61 -8.59
CA VAL A 116 -11.18 -8.70 -9.30
C VAL A 116 -11.40 -9.07 -10.77
N ARG A 117 -10.83 -10.14 -11.25
CA ARG A 117 -11.03 -10.64 -12.62
C ARG A 117 -12.40 -11.26 -12.82
#